data_7be6557727251962ff0d91e9ddcc8799
#
_entry.id   7be6557727251962ff0d91e9ddcc8799
#
_cell.length_a   1.000
_cell.length_b   1.000
_cell.length_c   1.000
_cell.angle_alpha   90.00
_cell.angle_beta   90.00
_cell.angle_gamma   90.00
#
_symmetry.space_group_name_H-M   'P 1'
#
loop_
_entity.id
_entity.type
_entity.pdbx_description
1 polymer ?
#
loop_
_entity_poly.entity_id
_entity_poly.type
_entity_poly.pdbx_seq_one_letter_code
_entity_poly.pdbx_strand_id
1 'polypeptide(L)'
;MTRDGPASGSIQLYWIPLGAGGSGFVRLNGRMYEAMKAMRERRRPLALYHTALQVYLPEGRFVVETMWPSPDDDTRSRGVVLQGPVASPLLSRWRTFRYEVRCWLDGVLPDAGEAVGGLRRVSDDPEQARRLVDLASTVPALVWGRDQSGTGEMWNSNSLVSWLLARAGLAVDEIALPDGGRAPGWDAGVIAARRP
;
A
#
# COMPACT_ATOMS: atom_id res chain seq x y z
N MET A 1 2.74 34.02 6.11
CA MET A 1 3.11 32.59 6.13
C MET A 1 2.32 31.92 5.02
N THR A 2 2.91 31.90 3.84
CA THR A 2 2.39 31.13 2.68
C THR A 2 2.50 29.65 3.04
N ARG A 3 1.37 28.98 3.21
CA ARG A 3 1.32 27.51 3.19
C ARG A 3 1.58 27.13 1.73
N ASP A 4 2.85 26.89 1.40
CA ASP A 4 3.16 26.18 0.17
C ASP A 4 2.52 24.80 0.27
N GLY A 5 1.37 24.65 -0.38
CA GLY A 5 0.77 23.34 -0.61
C GLY A 5 1.76 22.46 -1.36
N PRO A 6 1.64 21.12 -1.28
CA PRO A 6 2.51 20.24 -2.03
C PRO A 6 2.46 20.61 -3.51
N ALA A 7 3.63 20.66 -4.14
CA ALA A 7 3.75 20.98 -5.56
C ALA A 7 2.91 20.00 -6.38
N SER A 8 2.16 20.54 -7.36
CA SER A 8 1.47 19.70 -8.34
C SER A 8 2.51 18.80 -9.03
N GLY A 9 2.23 17.49 -9.10
CA GLY A 9 3.16 16.51 -9.65
C GLY A 9 4.04 15.84 -8.59
N SER A 10 3.59 15.75 -7.33
CA SER A 10 4.36 15.08 -6.28
C SER A 10 3.71 13.78 -5.79
N ILE A 11 4.57 12.85 -5.37
CA ILE A 11 4.17 11.58 -4.75
C ILE A 11 4.63 11.57 -3.30
N GLN A 12 3.71 11.23 -2.41
CA GLN A 12 3.92 11.18 -0.97
C GLN A 12 3.53 9.82 -0.42
N LEU A 13 4.39 9.27 0.44
CA LEU A 13 4.25 7.94 1.04
C LEU A 13 4.00 8.07 2.54
N TYR A 14 3.03 7.30 3.04
CA TYR A 14 2.78 7.10 4.45
C TYR A 14 3.29 5.75 4.92
N TRP A 15 4.02 5.75 6.03
CA TRP A 15 4.35 4.57 6.80
C TRP A 15 3.45 4.52 8.03
N ILE A 16 2.43 3.70 7.99
CA ILE A 16 1.39 3.63 9.03
C ILE A 16 1.61 2.36 9.86
N PRO A 17 1.68 2.45 11.20
CA PRO A 17 1.83 1.26 12.03
C PRO A 17 0.70 0.26 11.76
N LEU A 18 1.06 -1.00 11.58
CA LEU A 18 0.06 -2.04 11.26
C LEU A 18 -0.98 -2.16 12.38
N GLY A 19 -2.25 -1.93 12.02
CA GLY A 19 -3.37 -1.91 12.95
C GLY A 19 -3.69 -0.54 13.56
N ALA A 20 -3.07 0.53 13.06
CA ALA A 20 -3.52 1.90 13.29
C ALA A 20 -4.93 2.07 12.72
N GLY A 21 -5.79 2.83 13.40
CA GLY A 21 -7.18 3.11 12.96
C GLY A 21 -8.09 1.90 12.77
N GLY A 22 -7.60 0.68 12.92
CA GLY A 22 -8.29 -0.57 12.58
C GLY A 22 -8.71 -1.43 13.79
N SER A 23 -9.42 -2.51 13.48
CA SER A 23 -9.81 -3.53 14.46
C SER A 23 -8.57 -4.21 15.07
N GLY A 24 -8.60 -4.51 16.35
CA GLY A 24 -7.53 -5.21 17.09
C GLY A 24 -7.09 -6.55 16.45
N PHE A 25 -7.92 -7.12 15.57
CA PHE A 25 -7.65 -8.36 14.85
C PHE A 25 -6.49 -8.23 13.84
N VAL A 26 -6.44 -7.15 13.05
CA VAL A 26 -5.34 -6.91 12.09
C VAL A 26 -4.03 -6.70 12.85
N ARG A 27 -4.08 -5.93 13.94
CA ARG A 27 -2.93 -5.70 14.82
C ARG A 27 -2.42 -6.98 15.47
N LEU A 28 -3.32 -7.84 15.93
CA LEU A 28 -2.97 -9.12 16.54
C LEU A 28 -2.32 -10.06 15.53
N ASN A 29 -2.91 -10.22 14.34
CA ASN A 29 -2.36 -11.06 13.27
C ASN A 29 -0.99 -10.59 12.81
N GLY A 30 -0.80 -9.28 12.64
CA GLY A 30 0.50 -8.71 12.29
C GLY A 30 1.56 -9.00 13.35
N ARG A 31 1.24 -8.82 14.63
CA ARG A 31 2.14 -9.14 15.75
C ARG A 31 2.50 -10.63 15.81
N MET A 32 1.51 -11.51 15.61
CA MET A 32 1.75 -12.96 15.58
C MET A 32 2.65 -13.37 14.40
N TYR A 33 2.37 -12.83 13.20
CA TYR A 33 3.22 -13.05 12.02
C TYR A 33 4.67 -12.62 12.28
N GLU A 34 4.86 -11.40 12.80
CA GLU A 34 6.18 -10.88 13.08
C GLU A 34 6.89 -11.67 14.19
N ALA A 35 6.18 -12.05 15.24
CA ALA A 35 6.77 -12.87 16.32
C ALA A 35 7.26 -14.24 15.80
N MET A 36 6.48 -14.91 14.95
CA MET A 36 6.89 -16.16 14.32
C MET A 36 8.11 -15.98 13.42
N LYS A 37 8.12 -14.91 12.60
CA LYS A 37 9.24 -14.62 11.70
C LYS A 37 10.50 -14.25 12.48
N ALA A 38 10.39 -13.42 13.49
CA ALA A 38 11.49 -13.03 14.38
C ALA A 38 12.10 -14.25 15.09
N MET A 39 11.26 -15.17 15.56
CA MET A 39 11.71 -16.41 16.19
C MET A 39 12.48 -17.30 15.19
N ARG A 40 11.98 -17.45 13.95
CA ARG A 40 12.68 -18.23 12.89
C ARG A 40 14.00 -17.59 12.48
N GLU A 41 14.07 -16.26 12.46
CA GLU A 41 15.25 -15.46 12.10
C GLU A 41 16.17 -15.18 13.30
N ARG A 42 15.81 -15.68 14.50
CA ARG A 42 16.58 -15.49 15.76
C ARG A 42 16.89 -14.02 16.06
N ARG A 43 15.93 -13.12 15.83
CA ARG A 43 16.01 -11.69 16.09
C ARG A 43 14.87 -11.19 16.99
N ARG A 44 14.92 -9.94 17.41
CA ARG A 44 13.79 -9.29 18.10
C ARG A 44 12.67 -8.95 17.10
N PRO A 45 11.38 -9.00 17.53
CA PRO A 45 10.29 -8.47 16.73
C PRO A 45 10.49 -6.99 16.41
N LEU A 46 10.14 -6.60 15.18
CA LEU A 46 10.23 -5.25 14.67
C LEU A 46 8.84 -4.61 14.59
N ALA A 47 8.79 -3.28 14.54
CA ALA A 47 7.57 -2.57 14.23
C ALA A 47 7.17 -2.88 12.77
N LEU A 48 5.88 -3.23 12.56
CA LEU A 48 5.35 -3.48 11.23
C LEU A 48 4.60 -2.26 10.73
N TYR A 49 4.83 -1.92 9.46
CA TYR A 49 4.17 -0.84 8.77
C TYR A 49 3.37 -1.35 7.58
N HIS A 50 2.25 -0.71 7.31
CA HIS A 50 1.58 -0.74 6.02
C HIS A 50 1.71 0.62 5.35
N THR A 51 1.42 0.68 4.05
CA THR A 51 1.67 1.87 3.24
C THR A 51 0.43 2.33 2.51
N ALA A 52 0.34 3.64 2.32
CA ALA A 52 -0.61 4.31 1.44
C ALA A 52 0.10 5.48 0.74
N LEU A 53 -0.46 5.94 -0.37
CA LEU A 53 0.09 7.04 -1.15
C LEU A 53 -0.89 8.21 -1.23
N GLN A 54 -0.33 9.42 -1.26
CA GLN A 54 -1.00 10.61 -1.79
C GLN A 54 -0.24 11.10 -3.01
N VAL A 55 -0.97 11.36 -4.08
CA VAL A 55 -0.41 11.85 -5.34
C VAL A 55 -1.08 13.16 -5.70
N TYR A 56 -0.30 14.19 -5.90
CA TYR A 56 -0.80 15.52 -6.26
C TYR A 56 -0.62 15.76 -7.75
N LEU A 57 -1.73 15.99 -8.44
CA LEU A 57 -1.79 16.30 -9.86
C LEU A 57 -2.51 17.65 -10.05
N PRO A 58 -2.47 18.27 -11.25
CA PRO A 58 -3.18 19.52 -11.51
C PRO A 58 -4.67 19.47 -11.21
N GLU A 59 -5.30 18.33 -11.41
CA GLU A 59 -6.73 18.10 -11.17
C GLU A 59 -7.07 17.86 -9.69
N GLY A 60 -6.08 17.63 -8.82
CA GLY A 60 -6.28 17.47 -7.38
C GLY A 60 -5.39 16.41 -6.73
N ARG A 61 -5.76 16.04 -5.50
CA ARG A 61 -5.05 15.08 -4.67
C ARG A 61 -5.69 13.70 -4.78
N PHE A 62 -4.95 12.72 -5.27
CA PHE A 62 -5.37 11.32 -5.30
C PHE A 62 -4.85 10.59 -4.06
N VAL A 63 -5.68 9.72 -3.49
CA VAL A 63 -5.27 8.74 -2.47
C VAL A 63 -5.26 7.36 -3.11
N VAL A 64 -4.14 6.63 -2.93
CA VAL A 64 -4.01 5.24 -3.38
C VAL A 64 -3.78 4.36 -2.17
N GLU A 65 -4.69 3.42 -1.96
CA GLU A 65 -4.68 2.53 -0.80
C GLU A 65 -5.30 1.17 -1.12
N THR A 66 -5.09 0.23 -0.22
CA THR A 66 -5.79 -1.06 -0.25
C THR A 66 -6.71 -1.15 0.96
N MET A 67 -7.97 -1.51 0.70
CA MET A 67 -9.00 -1.62 1.72
C MET A 67 -9.79 -2.92 1.59
N TRP A 68 -10.49 -3.26 2.66
CA TRP A 68 -11.52 -4.29 2.61
C TRP A 68 -12.80 -3.73 1.98
N PRO A 69 -13.57 -4.57 1.25
CA PRO A 69 -14.84 -4.14 0.68
C PRO A 69 -15.78 -3.57 1.74
N SER A 70 -16.28 -2.37 1.52
CA SER A 70 -17.32 -1.77 2.36
C SER A 70 -18.65 -2.52 2.19
N PRO A 71 -19.52 -2.54 3.21
CA PRO A 71 -20.90 -3.06 3.06
C PRO A 71 -21.69 -2.41 1.93
N ASP A 72 -21.41 -1.13 1.64
CA ASP A 72 -22.08 -0.40 0.57
C ASP A 72 -21.58 -0.83 -0.80
N ASP A 73 -22.51 -1.05 -1.75
CA ASP A 73 -22.20 -1.57 -3.08
C ASP A 73 -21.62 -0.54 -4.05
N ASP A 74 -21.64 0.74 -3.71
CA ASP A 74 -21.15 1.79 -4.60
C ASP A 74 -19.61 1.84 -4.64
N THR A 75 -19.05 0.98 -5.50
CA THR A 75 -17.60 0.91 -5.73
C THR A 75 -17.05 2.14 -6.46
N ARG A 76 -17.89 2.83 -7.27
CA ARG A 76 -17.46 3.98 -8.07
C ARG A 76 -17.23 5.21 -7.20
N SER A 77 -18.15 5.51 -6.28
CA SER A 77 -18.01 6.66 -5.37
C SER A 77 -16.80 6.53 -4.43
N ARG A 78 -16.28 5.31 -4.25
CA ARG A 78 -15.11 5.02 -3.43
C ARG A 78 -13.79 4.92 -4.21
N GLY A 79 -13.80 5.22 -5.51
CA GLY A 79 -12.61 5.16 -6.35
C GLY A 79 -11.99 3.76 -6.46
N VAL A 80 -12.80 2.70 -6.37
CA VAL A 80 -12.30 1.32 -6.55
C VAL A 80 -11.93 1.11 -8.01
N VAL A 81 -10.64 0.87 -8.24
CA VAL A 81 -10.07 0.64 -9.59
C VAL A 81 -9.79 -0.83 -9.85
N LEU A 82 -9.63 -1.63 -8.80
CA LEU A 82 -9.37 -3.07 -8.90
C LEU A 82 -9.92 -3.79 -7.67
N GLN A 83 -10.32 -5.05 -7.85
CA GLN A 83 -10.57 -6.00 -6.76
C GLN A 83 -9.72 -7.25 -6.97
N GLY A 84 -9.13 -7.77 -5.91
CA GLY A 84 -8.34 -8.99 -5.94
C GLY A 84 -8.79 -10.02 -4.89
N PRO A 85 -8.38 -11.30 -5.04
CA PRO A 85 -8.75 -12.37 -4.13
C PRO A 85 -7.95 -12.31 -2.82
N VAL A 86 -8.58 -12.78 -1.74
CA VAL A 86 -7.95 -12.98 -0.43
C VAL A 86 -7.85 -14.48 -0.15
N ALA A 87 -6.70 -14.93 0.31
CA ALA A 87 -6.36 -16.30 0.67
C ALA A 87 -6.46 -17.33 -0.47
N SER A 88 -7.47 -17.25 -1.34
CA SER A 88 -7.65 -18.17 -2.47
C SER A 88 -8.48 -17.53 -3.59
N PRO A 89 -8.11 -17.76 -4.88
CA PRO A 89 -8.91 -17.31 -6.02
C PRO A 89 -10.34 -17.87 -6.01
N LEU A 90 -10.53 -19.10 -5.53
CA LEU A 90 -11.84 -19.75 -5.47
C LEU A 90 -12.79 -19.05 -4.47
N LEU A 91 -12.24 -18.47 -3.41
CA LEU A 91 -13.03 -17.77 -2.40
C LEU A 91 -13.45 -16.36 -2.85
N SER A 92 -12.82 -15.82 -3.89
CA SER A 92 -13.12 -14.46 -4.38
C SER A 92 -14.53 -14.28 -4.95
N ARG A 93 -15.28 -15.37 -5.17
CA ARG A 93 -16.72 -15.32 -5.47
C ARG A 93 -17.53 -14.67 -4.34
N TRP A 94 -17.06 -14.77 -3.09
CA TRP A 94 -17.66 -14.09 -1.95
C TRP A 94 -16.95 -12.78 -1.68
N ARG A 95 -17.69 -11.71 -1.50
CA ARG A 95 -17.19 -10.34 -1.30
C ARG A 95 -16.22 -10.23 -0.13
N THR A 96 -16.47 -10.92 0.96
CA THR A 96 -15.62 -10.95 2.16
C THR A 96 -14.22 -11.51 1.92
N PHE A 97 -14.01 -12.21 0.80
CA PHE A 97 -12.71 -12.74 0.39
C PHE A 97 -12.11 -11.97 -0.78
N ARG A 98 -12.38 -10.66 -0.83
CA ARG A 98 -11.76 -9.74 -1.77
C ARG A 98 -11.08 -8.60 -1.02
N TYR A 99 -10.10 -8.01 -1.65
CA TYR A 99 -9.58 -6.69 -1.30
C TYR A 99 -9.90 -5.71 -2.43
N GLU A 100 -9.92 -4.42 -2.12
CA GLU A 100 -10.12 -3.34 -3.08
C GLU A 100 -8.85 -2.51 -3.16
N VAL A 101 -8.41 -2.20 -4.38
CA VAL A 101 -7.46 -1.13 -4.66
C VAL A 101 -8.28 0.11 -4.97
N ARG A 102 -8.03 1.17 -4.23
CA ARG A 102 -8.68 2.46 -4.42
C ARG A 102 -7.68 3.47 -4.93
N CYS A 103 -8.09 4.23 -5.92
CA CYS A 103 -7.41 5.42 -6.42
C CYS A 103 -8.47 6.49 -6.63
N TRP A 104 -8.58 7.44 -5.71
CA TRP A 104 -9.70 8.36 -5.68
C TRP A 104 -9.28 9.80 -5.39
N LEU A 105 -9.92 10.70 -6.12
CA LEU A 105 -9.72 12.12 -5.99
C LEU A 105 -10.25 12.58 -4.62
N ASP A 106 -9.46 13.39 -3.91
CA ASP A 106 -9.76 13.94 -2.58
C ASP A 106 -10.10 12.88 -1.52
N GLY A 107 -9.61 11.66 -1.71
CA GLY A 107 -9.76 10.57 -0.76
C GLY A 107 -9.23 10.92 0.64
N VAL A 108 -9.79 10.24 1.64
CA VAL A 108 -9.37 10.40 3.04
C VAL A 108 -8.69 9.13 3.51
N LEU A 109 -7.49 9.26 4.06
CA LEU A 109 -6.79 8.21 4.79
C LEU A 109 -7.15 8.36 6.28
N PRO A 110 -7.98 7.46 6.85
CA PRO A 110 -8.44 7.62 8.22
C PRO A 110 -7.33 7.58 9.26
N ASP A 111 -6.28 6.83 8.97
CA ASP A 111 -5.12 6.56 9.83
C ASP A 111 -3.85 7.35 9.47
N ALA A 112 -3.97 8.32 8.55
CA ALA A 112 -2.85 9.18 8.15
C ALA A 112 -2.20 9.91 9.34
N GLY A 113 -2.98 10.25 10.38
CA GLY A 113 -2.49 10.91 11.58
C GLY A 113 -1.57 10.03 12.45
N GLU A 114 -1.58 8.71 12.25
CA GLU A 114 -0.74 7.75 12.97
C GLU A 114 0.56 7.41 12.21
N ALA A 115 0.78 8.01 11.03
CA ALA A 115 1.95 7.75 10.22
C ALA A 115 3.26 8.14 10.95
N VAL A 116 4.20 7.21 10.98
CA VAL A 116 5.50 7.40 11.63
C VAL A 116 6.39 8.29 10.77
N GLY A 117 6.93 9.35 11.38
CA GLY A 117 7.71 10.36 10.67
C GLY A 117 6.87 11.26 9.77
N GLY A 118 5.54 11.15 9.84
CA GLY A 118 4.62 11.91 9.01
C GLY A 118 4.64 11.52 7.54
N LEU A 119 4.27 12.47 6.71
CA LEU A 119 4.24 12.34 5.27
C LEU A 119 5.66 12.40 4.68
N ARG A 120 6.05 11.40 3.91
CA ARG A 120 7.33 11.38 3.24
C ARG A 120 7.18 11.62 1.74
N ARG A 121 7.75 12.71 1.25
CA ARG A 121 7.82 12.98 -0.19
C ARG A 121 8.85 12.04 -0.83
N VAL A 122 8.44 11.30 -1.87
CA VAL A 122 9.28 10.31 -2.57
C VAL A 122 9.56 10.71 -4.02
N SER A 123 8.78 11.64 -4.58
CA SER A 123 9.03 12.23 -5.90
C SER A 123 8.37 13.61 -6.03
N ASP A 124 8.98 14.47 -6.83
CA ASP A 124 8.44 15.75 -7.32
C ASP A 124 8.32 15.75 -8.86
N ASP A 125 8.41 14.58 -9.48
CA ASP A 125 8.31 14.43 -10.93
C ASP A 125 6.83 14.27 -11.34
N PRO A 126 6.26 15.23 -12.10
CA PRO A 126 4.87 15.18 -12.56
C PRO A 126 4.58 13.99 -13.47
N GLU A 127 5.56 13.52 -14.25
CA GLU A 127 5.39 12.36 -15.12
C GLU A 127 5.29 11.07 -14.32
N GLN A 128 6.13 10.92 -13.28
CA GLN A 128 6.03 9.79 -12.36
C GLN A 128 4.70 9.80 -11.60
N ALA A 129 4.26 10.98 -11.13
CA ALA A 129 3.00 11.14 -10.44
C ALA A 129 1.81 10.76 -11.33
N ARG A 130 1.78 11.23 -12.57
CA ARG A 130 0.74 10.87 -13.55
C ARG A 130 0.75 9.39 -13.83
N ARG A 131 1.91 8.84 -14.17
CA ARG A 131 2.09 7.41 -14.46
C ARG A 131 1.61 6.53 -13.32
N LEU A 132 1.87 6.92 -12.07
CA LEU A 132 1.44 6.16 -10.89
C LEU A 132 -0.08 6.05 -10.81
N VAL A 133 -0.80 7.15 -10.99
CA VAL A 133 -2.27 7.18 -10.96
C VAL A 133 -2.84 6.34 -12.11
N ASP A 134 -2.30 6.47 -13.32
CA ASP A 134 -2.74 5.72 -14.50
C ASP A 134 -2.53 4.20 -14.33
N LEU A 135 -1.45 3.81 -13.65
CA LEU A 135 -1.13 2.41 -13.37
C LEU A 135 -2.01 1.78 -12.29
N ALA A 136 -2.71 2.55 -11.47
CA ALA A 136 -3.44 2.02 -10.32
C ALA A 136 -4.49 0.95 -10.70
N SER A 137 -5.11 1.07 -11.88
CA SER A 137 -6.07 0.08 -12.40
C SER A 137 -5.42 -1.14 -13.06
N THR A 138 -4.12 -1.12 -13.29
CA THR A 138 -3.36 -2.18 -13.98
C THR A 138 -2.53 -3.05 -13.03
N VAL A 139 -2.60 -2.77 -11.75
CA VAL A 139 -1.92 -3.57 -10.72
C VAL A 139 -2.35 -5.03 -10.83
N PRO A 140 -1.42 -6.01 -10.74
CA PRO A 140 -1.80 -7.41 -10.82
C PRO A 140 -2.70 -7.80 -9.64
N ALA A 141 -3.85 -8.43 -9.93
CA ALA A 141 -4.79 -8.91 -8.93
C ALA A 141 -4.29 -10.18 -8.23
N LEU A 142 -3.10 -10.12 -7.63
CA LEU A 142 -2.50 -11.26 -6.93
C LEU A 142 -3.27 -11.58 -5.65
N VAL A 143 -3.10 -12.81 -5.16
CA VAL A 143 -3.83 -13.29 -3.97
C VAL A 143 -3.24 -12.67 -2.71
N TRP A 144 -4.04 -11.88 -2.01
CA TRP A 144 -3.67 -11.31 -0.72
C TRP A 144 -3.31 -12.40 0.29
N GLY A 145 -2.18 -12.22 0.95
CA GLY A 145 -1.68 -13.16 1.95
C GLY A 145 -0.91 -14.36 1.36
N ARG A 146 -0.66 -14.39 0.04
CA ARG A 146 0.12 -15.45 -0.62
C ARG A 146 1.43 -14.92 -1.19
N ASP A 147 2.47 -15.73 -1.09
CA ASP A 147 3.71 -15.52 -1.83
C ASP A 147 3.56 -16.09 -3.24
N GLN A 148 3.22 -15.23 -4.19
CA GLN A 148 3.18 -15.57 -5.61
C GLN A 148 4.40 -15.02 -6.37
N SER A 149 5.25 -14.28 -5.66
CA SER A 149 6.46 -13.69 -6.21
C SER A 149 7.70 -14.55 -5.98
N GLY A 150 7.64 -15.54 -5.09
CA GLY A 150 8.77 -16.40 -4.72
C GLY A 150 9.81 -15.68 -3.86
N THR A 151 9.41 -14.64 -3.16
CA THR A 151 10.28 -13.80 -2.31
C THR A 151 10.33 -14.24 -0.85
N GLY A 152 9.48 -15.18 -0.45
CA GLY A 152 9.21 -15.50 0.95
C GLY A 152 8.31 -14.46 1.64
N GLU A 153 7.75 -13.50 0.87
CA GLU A 153 6.83 -12.46 1.35
C GLU A 153 5.47 -12.55 0.65
N MET A 154 4.42 -12.21 1.40
CA MET A 154 3.05 -12.23 0.90
C MET A 154 2.70 -10.95 0.13
N TRP A 155 1.79 -11.05 -0.84
CA TRP A 155 1.15 -9.91 -1.48
C TRP A 155 0.20 -9.19 -0.50
N ASN A 156 0.34 -7.87 -0.37
CA ASN A 156 -0.48 -7.02 0.51
C ASN A 156 -0.41 -5.53 0.11
N SER A 157 -0.83 -4.59 0.97
CA SER A 157 -0.77 -3.14 0.71
C SER A 157 0.64 -2.64 0.39
N ASN A 158 1.66 -3.15 1.07
CA ASN A 158 3.05 -2.75 0.80
C ASN A 158 3.50 -3.20 -0.59
N SER A 159 3.06 -4.39 -1.01
CA SER A 159 3.35 -4.91 -2.36
C SER A 159 2.68 -4.08 -3.44
N LEU A 160 1.43 -3.65 -3.21
CA LEU A 160 0.74 -2.74 -4.10
C LEU A 160 1.52 -1.44 -4.29
N VAL A 161 1.87 -0.80 -3.17
CA VAL A 161 2.55 0.50 -3.18
C VAL A 161 3.93 0.40 -3.81
N SER A 162 4.74 -0.58 -3.42
CA SER A 162 6.08 -0.75 -3.99
C SER A 162 6.04 -1.11 -5.48
N TRP A 163 5.04 -1.89 -5.92
CA TRP A 163 4.81 -2.17 -7.33
C TRP A 163 4.50 -0.90 -8.12
N LEU A 164 3.58 -0.07 -7.62
CA LEU A 164 3.22 1.19 -8.28
C LEU A 164 4.40 2.15 -8.38
N LEU A 165 5.14 2.33 -7.29
CA LEU A 165 6.32 3.19 -7.26
C LEU A 165 7.39 2.71 -8.27
N ALA A 166 7.69 1.41 -8.28
CA ALA A 166 8.66 0.82 -9.20
C ALA A 166 8.21 0.97 -10.68
N ARG A 167 6.95 0.67 -10.98
CA ARG A 167 6.39 0.81 -12.35
C ARG A 167 6.28 2.26 -12.80
N ALA A 168 6.11 3.20 -11.87
CA ALA A 168 6.17 4.63 -12.14
C ALA A 168 7.60 5.14 -12.40
N GLY A 169 8.61 4.32 -12.14
CA GLY A 169 10.02 4.64 -12.43
C GLY A 169 10.78 5.25 -11.25
N LEU A 170 10.29 5.04 -10.01
CA LEU A 170 11.03 5.48 -8.83
C LEU A 170 12.10 4.45 -8.42
N ALA A 171 13.19 4.93 -7.84
CA ALA A 171 14.24 4.11 -7.22
C ALA A 171 13.76 3.58 -5.86
N VAL A 172 12.90 2.56 -5.87
CA VAL A 172 12.26 2.02 -4.65
C VAL A 172 13.23 1.45 -3.64
N ASP A 173 14.42 1.03 -4.09
CA ASP A 173 15.49 0.52 -3.23
C ASP A 173 16.13 1.65 -2.37
N GLU A 174 15.93 2.92 -2.73
CA GLU A 174 16.40 4.10 -1.99
C GLU A 174 15.36 4.62 -0.98
N ILE A 175 14.16 4.06 -0.99
CA ILE A 175 13.09 4.46 -0.07
C ILE A 175 13.33 3.79 1.29
N ALA A 176 13.93 4.55 2.22
CA ALA A 176 14.20 4.03 3.55
C ALA A 176 12.91 3.79 4.34
N LEU A 177 12.84 2.67 5.03
CA LEU A 177 11.84 2.38 6.06
C LEU A 177 12.06 3.27 7.30
N PRO A 178 11.04 3.50 8.12
CA PRO A 178 11.24 4.07 9.46
C PRO A 178 12.17 3.18 10.29
N ASP A 179 13.02 3.82 11.11
CA ASP A 179 14.03 3.14 11.91
C ASP A 179 13.45 2.00 12.75
N GLY A 180 14.14 0.85 12.72
CA GLY A 180 13.75 -0.34 13.46
C GLY A 180 12.45 -1.00 13.00
N GLY A 181 11.94 -0.63 11.83
CA GLY A 181 10.68 -1.13 11.28
C GLY A 181 10.84 -2.07 10.09
N ARG A 182 9.72 -2.62 9.67
CA ARG A 182 9.60 -3.52 8.52
C ARG A 182 8.27 -3.29 7.80
N ALA A 183 8.30 -3.41 6.48
CA ALA A 183 7.12 -3.40 5.61
C ALA A 183 7.00 -4.75 4.88
N PRO A 184 6.41 -5.79 5.51
CA PRO A 184 6.26 -7.10 4.87
C PRO A 184 5.54 -6.97 3.54
N GLY A 185 6.04 -7.67 2.51
CA GLY A 185 5.47 -7.62 1.16
C GLY A 185 6.07 -6.53 0.26
N TRP A 186 6.89 -5.63 0.77
CA TRP A 186 7.53 -4.60 -0.05
C TRP A 186 8.33 -5.19 -1.21
N ASP A 187 9.21 -6.15 -0.94
CA ASP A 187 10.03 -6.82 -1.95
C ASP A 187 9.18 -7.63 -2.94
N ALA A 188 8.06 -8.20 -2.49
CA ALA A 188 7.15 -8.92 -3.38
C ALA A 188 6.58 -8.01 -4.47
N GLY A 189 6.25 -6.76 -4.13
CA GLY A 189 5.78 -5.76 -5.11
C GLY A 189 6.87 -5.34 -6.08
N VAL A 190 8.07 -5.05 -5.57
CA VAL A 190 9.23 -4.68 -6.41
C VAL A 190 9.55 -5.77 -7.43
N ILE A 191 9.58 -7.04 -7.01
CA ILE A 191 9.85 -8.18 -7.90
C ILE A 191 8.70 -8.38 -8.89
N ALA A 192 7.45 -8.25 -8.44
CA ALA A 192 6.30 -8.32 -9.35
C ALA A 192 6.34 -7.22 -10.42
N ALA A 193 6.82 -6.01 -10.09
CA ALA A 193 6.95 -4.91 -11.03
C ALA A 193 7.99 -5.15 -12.14
N ARG A 194 9.00 -5.98 -11.88
CA ARG A 194 10.06 -6.32 -12.84
C ARG A 194 9.63 -7.42 -13.83
N ARG A 195 8.49 -8.07 -13.58
CA ARG A 195 7.94 -9.08 -14.49
C ARG A 195 7.27 -8.37 -15.69
N PRO A 196 7.42 -8.91 -16.90
CA PRO A 196 6.79 -8.35 -18.10
C PRO A 196 5.27 -8.40 -18.04
#